data_bf8010179853a53ce7d332102624dd0a
#
_entry.id   bf8010179853a53ce7d332102624dd0a
#
_cell.length_a   1.000
_cell.length_b   1.000
_cell.length_c   1.000
_cell.angle_alpha   90.00
_cell.angle_beta   90.00
_cell.angle_gamma   90.00
#
_symmetry.space_group_name_H-M   'P 1'
#
loop_
_entity.id
_entity.type
_entity.pdbx_description
1 polymer ?
#
loop_
_entity_poly.entity_id
_entity_poly.type
_entity_poly.pdbx_seq_one_letter_code
_entity_poly.pdbx_strand_id
1 'polypeptide(L)'
;MKKLIAFLLVLVMMLCVAACAPAETPDDEDKTPGSSSSNVVTSTAMTFAEYLAAAEDDAVEVECYVQATQSWWDNKIVVYAQDKDGGYFAYNLACTEEDSAKLVPGTKINIKGFKTFYKGMPEIAEGATFTVVEGADTYKAEATDMTDLLGKQELVNKAGMLAAFKGLTVEGFSYQNDTPGKDIYLNLKLNDASYSFCVESYLTSADTDVYKAVEALQAGDKVDIEGFVYWYDADEDGESGDGINTHITKVTKVG
;
A
#
# COMPACT_ATOMS: atom_id res chain seq x y z
N MET A 1 -23.22 -35.18 -0.20
CA MET A 1 -24.31 -35.17 0.81
C MET A 1 -24.46 -33.74 1.28
N LYS A 2 -25.58 -33.13 0.94
CA LYS A 2 -25.88 -31.71 1.19
C LYS A 2 -26.17 -31.50 2.68
N LYS A 3 -25.50 -30.54 3.33
CA LYS A 3 -25.93 -30.06 4.65
C LYS A 3 -26.39 -28.60 4.52
N LEU A 4 -27.72 -28.44 4.60
CA LEU A 4 -28.39 -27.17 4.85
C LEU A 4 -28.06 -26.70 6.28
N ILE A 5 -27.64 -25.45 6.45
CA ILE A 5 -27.66 -24.77 7.74
C ILE A 5 -28.64 -23.61 7.63
N ALA A 6 -29.66 -23.67 8.49
CA ALA A 6 -30.75 -22.74 8.53
C ALA A 6 -30.35 -21.42 9.23
N PHE A 7 -30.75 -20.30 8.63
CA PHE A 7 -30.68 -18.97 9.22
C PHE A 7 -31.77 -18.79 10.29
N LEU A 8 -31.37 -18.40 11.48
CA LEU A 8 -32.30 -17.96 12.53
C LEU A 8 -32.28 -16.43 12.61
N LEU A 9 -33.35 -15.82 12.11
CA LEU A 9 -33.59 -14.38 12.16
C LEU A 9 -34.20 -14.06 13.53
N VAL A 10 -33.52 -13.24 14.35
CA VAL A 10 -34.11 -12.65 15.56
C VAL A 10 -34.39 -11.17 15.30
N LEU A 11 -35.66 -10.89 15.17
CA LEU A 11 -36.23 -9.54 15.04
C LEU A 11 -36.47 -8.98 16.44
N VAL A 12 -35.75 -7.93 16.84
CA VAL A 12 -36.08 -7.16 18.06
C VAL A 12 -36.66 -5.80 17.65
N MET A 13 -37.98 -5.65 17.79
CA MET A 13 -38.66 -4.36 17.75
C MET A 13 -38.53 -3.71 19.13
N MET A 14 -38.04 -2.46 19.18
CA MET A 14 -38.20 -1.60 20.35
C MET A 14 -39.00 -0.36 19.98
N LEU A 15 -40.17 -0.21 20.58
CA LEU A 15 -41.09 0.93 20.45
C LEU A 15 -40.48 2.18 21.08
N CYS A 16 -40.52 3.29 20.37
CA CYS A 16 -40.35 4.63 20.91
C CYS A 16 -41.66 5.18 21.41
N VAL A 17 -41.68 5.64 22.67
CA VAL A 17 -42.77 6.43 23.22
C VAL A 17 -42.40 7.92 23.17
N ALA A 18 -43.20 8.69 22.47
CA ALA A 18 -43.11 10.15 22.43
C ALA A 18 -43.88 10.77 23.63
N ALA A 19 -43.30 11.76 24.28
CA ALA A 19 -44.01 12.63 25.19
C ALA A 19 -43.74 14.10 24.82
N CYS A 20 -44.83 14.84 24.62
CA CYS A 20 -44.88 16.25 24.20
C CYS A 20 -44.62 17.23 25.35
N ALA A 21 -44.25 18.42 24.93
CA ALA A 21 -43.92 19.71 25.52
C ALA A 21 -44.95 20.30 26.57
N PRO A 22 -44.67 21.47 27.19
CA PRO A 22 -44.79 22.76 26.50
C PRO A 22 -43.72 23.84 26.86
N ALA A 23 -43.75 24.90 26.07
CA ALA A 23 -42.93 26.09 26.04
C ALA A 23 -43.17 27.10 27.17
N GLU A 24 -42.15 27.89 27.49
CA GLU A 24 -42.28 29.34 27.81
C GLU A 24 -40.89 30.04 27.63
N THR A 25 -40.89 31.17 26.95
CA THR A 25 -39.86 32.22 26.85
C THR A 25 -40.22 33.35 27.82
N PRO A 26 -39.45 34.44 28.07
CA PRO A 26 -38.32 35.00 27.33
C PRO A 26 -37.17 35.63 28.18
N ASP A 27 -36.15 36.15 27.44
CA ASP A 27 -35.23 37.26 27.72
C ASP A 27 -34.08 37.07 28.74
N ASP A 28 -32.84 37.17 28.31
CA ASP A 28 -32.03 38.40 28.33
C ASP A 28 -30.64 38.22 27.68
N GLU A 29 -30.13 39.30 27.13
CA GLU A 29 -28.86 39.42 26.40
C GLU A 29 -27.65 39.15 27.29
N ASP A 30 -26.66 38.40 26.78
CA ASP A 30 -25.24 38.77 27.00
C ASP A 30 -24.34 38.30 25.85
N LYS A 31 -23.54 39.23 25.37
CA LYS A 31 -22.58 39.07 24.27
C LYS A 31 -21.31 38.40 24.79
N THR A 32 -20.91 37.31 24.17
CA THR A 32 -19.56 36.82 24.27
C THR A 32 -19.00 36.36 22.92
N PRO A 33 -17.72 36.62 22.60
CA PRO A 33 -17.24 36.63 21.23
C PRO A 33 -16.94 35.23 20.71
N GLY A 34 -17.20 35.11 19.42
CA GLY A 34 -16.73 34.17 18.45
C GLY A 34 -15.88 32.98 18.91
N SER A 35 -16.55 31.84 19.06
CA SER A 35 -15.89 30.56 18.90
C SER A 35 -15.83 30.26 17.40
N SER A 36 -14.66 30.38 16.79
CA SER A 36 -14.42 29.87 15.45
C SER A 36 -14.58 28.36 15.50
N SER A 37 -15.74 27.89 15.07
CA SER A 37 -15.94 26.48 14.76
C SER A 37 -15.02 26.16 13.59
N SER A 38 -13.87 25.62 13.88
CA SER A 38 -13.09 24.88 12.90
C SER A 38 -14.02 23.73 12.44
N ASN A 39 -14.51 23.81 11.22
CA ASN A 39 -15.10 22.65 10.57
C ASN A 39 -14.00 21.58 10.48
N VAL A 40 -13.97 20.70 11.45
CA VAL A 40 -13.27 19.44 11.33
C VAL A 40 -14.06 18.68 10.27
N VAL A 41 -13.58 18.72 9.04
CA VAL A 41 -14.05 17.80 8.00
C VAL A 41 -13.62 16.43 8.50
N THR A 42 -14.54 15.67 9.08
CA THR A 42 -14.31 14.27 9.39
C THR A 42 -14.11 13.56 8.05
N SER A 43 -12.88 13.17 7.75
CA SER A 43 -12.57 12.30 6.61
C SER A 43 -13.41 11.03 6.75
N THR A 44 -14.03 10.61 5.64
CA THR A 44 -14.72 9.31 5.55
C THR A 44 -13.74 8.19 5.20
N ALA A 45 -12.45 8.52 5.04
CA ALA A 45 -11.42 7.56 4.71
C ALA A 45 -11.22 6.53 5.83
N MET A 46 -11.05 5.29 5.43
CA MET A 46 -10.72 4.17 6.30
C MET A 46 -9.35 4.37 6.95
N THR A 47 -9.20 3.88 8.16
CA THR A 47 -7.88 3.64 8.76
C THR A 47 -7.18 2.48 8.05
N PHE A 48 -5.85 2.38 8.17
CA PHE A 48 -5.11 1.25 7.62
C PHE A 48 -5.61 -0.11 8.14
N ALA A 49 -5.99 -0.18 9.42
CA ALA A 49 -6.54 -1.40 10.02
C ALA A 49 -7.89 -1.81 9.38
N GLU A 50 -8.76 -0.84 9.10
CA GLU A 50 -10.03 -1.09 8.40
C GLU A 50 -9.78 -1.51 6.95
N TYR A 51 -8.83 -0.87 6.26
CA TYR A 51 -8.41 -1.27 4.92
C TYR A 51 -7.88 -2.71 4.89
N LEU A 52 -7.02 -3.11 5.84
CA LEU A 52 -6.52 -4.49 5.91
C LEU A 52 -7.65 -5.50 6.17
N ALA A 53 -8.64 -5.13 7.00
CA ALA A 53 -9.76 -5.98 7.34
C ALA A 53 -10.84 -6.08 6.24
N ALA A 54 -10.82 -5.17 5.25
CA ALA A 54 -11.76 -5.18 4.14
C ALA A 54 -11.61 -6.48 3.32
N ALA A 55 -12.73 -7.07 2.93
CA ALA A 55 -12.76 -8.25 2.09
C ALA A 55 -12.50 -7.91 0.62
N GLU A 56 -12.27 -8.94 -0.19
CA GLU A 56 -12.23 -8.77 -1.64
C GLU A 56 -13.55 -8.19 -2.15
N ASP A 57 -13.47 -7.30 -3.13
CA ASP A 57 -14.58 -6.54 -3.71
C ASP A 57 -15.27 -5.53 -2.77
N ASP A 58 -14.82 -5.35 -1.53
CA ASP A 58 -15.31 -4.27 -0.68
C ASP A 58 -14.87 -2.90 -1.24
N ALA A 59 -15.80 -1.93 -1.20
CA ALA A 59 -15.47 -0.55 -1.52
C ALA A 59 -14.56 0.04 -0.44
N VAL A 60 -13.45 0.64 -0.87
CA VAL A 60 -12.46 1.27 0.01
C VAL A 60 -12.25 2.74 -0.35
N GLU A 61 -12.09 3.56 0.66
CA GLU A 61 -11.64 4.95 0.55
C GLU A 61 -10.52 5.17 1.55
N VAL A 62 -9.32 5.56 1.07
CA VAL A 62 -8.14 5.74 1.91
C VAL A 62 -7.49 7.10 1.65
N GLU A 63 -6.94 7.72 2.70
CA GLU A 63 -6.05 8.87 2.58
C GLU A 63 -4.62 8.44 2.88
N CYS A 64 -3.73 8.67 1.93
CA CYS A 64 -2.34 8.24 2.02
C CYS A 64 -1.43 9.22 1.27
N TYR A 65 -0.13 8.97 1.33
CA TYR A 65 0.86 9.81 0.68
C TYR A 65 1.60 9.01 -0.39
N VAL A 66 1.67 9.55 -1.59
CA VAL A 66 2.47 8.97 -2.67
C VAL A 66 3.91 8.81 -2.20
N GLN A 67 4.48 7.62 -2.38
CA GLN A 67 5.90 7.36 -2.14
C GLN A 67 6.66 7.17 -3.44
N ALA A 68 6.04 6.48 -4.40
CA ALA A 68 6.54 6.33 -5.76
C ALA A 68 5.40 6.00 -6.72
N THR A 69 5.67 6.10 -8.01
CA THR A 69 4.78 5.65 -9.07
C THR A 69 5.56 4.86 -10.11
N GLN A 70 4.90 3.94 -10.78
CA GLN A 70 5.42 3.42 -12.04
C GLN A 70 5.20 4.45 -13.17
N SER A 71 5.73 4.18 -14.33
CA SER A 71 5.52 5.02 -15.51
C SER A 71 4.03 5.10 -15.87
N TRP A 72 3.55 6.31 -16.16
CA TRP A 72 2.20 6.50 -16.68
C TRP A 72 2.05 5.82 -18.05
N TRP A 73 0.92 5.15 -18.26
CA TRP A 73 0.60 4.49 -19.52
C TRP A 73 -0.92 4.37 -19.70
N ASP A 74 -1.39 4.70 -20.89
CA ASP A 74 -2.78 4.49 -21.33
C ASP A 74 -3.84 4.93 -20.30
N ASN A 75 -3.72 6.16 -19.78
CA ASN A 75 -4.59 6.74 -18.76
C ASN A 75 -4.60 5.97 -17.43
N LYS A 76 -3.53 5.31 -17.09
CA LYS A 76 -3.35 4.55 -15.86
C LYS A 76 -1.96 4.79 -15.26
N ILE A 77 -1.88 4.62 -13.95
CA ILE A 77 -0.62 4.69 -13.21
C ILE A 77 -0.68 3.74 -12.00
N VAL A 78 0.41 3.06 -11.71
CA VAL A 78 0.55 2.31 -10.46
C VAL A 78 1.14 3.22 -9.40
N VAL A 79 0.54 3.22 -8.21
CA VAL A 79 0.97 4.08 -7.10
C VAL A 79 1.34 3.23 -5.89
N TYR A 80 2.56 3.44 -5.40
CA TYR A 80 3.01 3.00 -4.07
C TYR A 80 2.74 4.14 -3.11
N ALA A 81 1.81 3.96 -2.20
CA ALA A 81 1.44 4.97 -1.23
C ALA A 81 1.60 4.45 0.19
N GLN A 82 1.81 5.34 1.14
CA GLN A 82 1.99 4.98 2.55
C GLN A 82 1.53 6.13 3.44
N ASP A 83 0.98 5.80 4.59
CA ASP A 83 0.85 6.70 5.73
C ASP A 83 1.74 6.22 6.89
N LYS A 84 1.57 6.80 8.07
CA LYS A 84 2.33 6.38 9.27
C LYS A 84 1.97 4.99 9.79
N ASP A 85 0.82 4.45 9.41
CA ASP A 85 0.25 3.20 9.92
C ASP A 85 0.47 2.03 8.96
N GLY A 86 0.57 2.31 7.63
CA GLY A 86 0.80 1.24 6.66
C GLY A 86 0.91 1.67 5.21
N GLY A 87 1.07 0.67 4.34
CA GLY A 87 1.24 0.84 2.91
C GLY A 87 0.00 0.48 2.10
N TYR A 88 -0.14 1.13 0.96
CA TYR A 88 -1.22 0.91 0.00
C TYR A 88 -0.62 0.77 -1.39
N PHE A 89 -1.01 -0.26 -2.10
CA PHE A 89 -0.63 -0.45 -3.49
C PHE A 89 -1.89 -0.28 -4.36
N ALA A 90 -1.89 0.75 -5.20
CA ALA A 90 -3.00 1.01 -6.12
C ALA A 90 -2.58 0.60 -7.54
N TYR A 91 -3.17 -0.50 -8.01
CA TYR A 91 -2.87 -1.04 -9.33
C TYR A 91 -3.69 -0.32 -10.41
N ASN A 92 -3.01 0.19 -11.43
CA ASN A 92 -3.65 0.82 -12.59
C ASN A 92 -4.72 1.87 -12.20
N LEU A 93 -4.37 2.76 -11.27
CA LEU A 93 -5.19 3.89 -10.87
C LEU A 93 -5.56 4.74 -12.10
N ALA A 94 -6.84 5.05 -12.29
CA ALA A 94 -7.30 5.88 -13.39
C ALA A 94 -6.69 7.29 -13.28
N CYS A 95 -5.90 7.69 -14.27
CA CYS A 95 -5.07 8.88 -14.21
C CYS A 95 -4.80 9.46 -15.60
N THR A 96 -5.14 10.72 -15.84
CA THR A 96 -4.71 11.42 -17.05
C THR A 96 -3.20 11.70 -17.01
N GLU A 97 -2.57 11.93 -18.16
CA GLU A 97 -1.16 12.33 -18.20
C GLU A 97 -0.89 13.62 -17.41
N GLU A 98 -1.80 14.59 -17.48
CA GLU A 98 -1.71 15.84 -16.70
C GLU A 98 -1.77 15.58 -15.20
N ASP A 99 -2.67 14.69 -14.75
CA ASP A 99 -2.82 14.40 -13.33
C ASP A 99 -1.66 13.55 -12.78
N SER A 100 -1.01 12.74 -13.64
CA SER A 100 0.16 11.96 -13.23
C SER A 100 1.30 12.84 -12.69
N ALA A 101 1.45 14.04 -13.25
CA ALA A 101 2.45 15.01 -12.80
C ALA A 101 2.22 15.52 -11.37
N LYS A 102 1.03 15.34 -10.80
CA LYS A 102 0.67 15.69 -9.41
C LYS A 102 1.05 14.59 -8.41
N LEU A 103 1.26 13.37 -8.88
CA LEU A 103 1.55 12.20 -8.04
C LEU A 103 3.06 12.11 -7.73
N VAL A 104 3.58 13.16 -7.10
CA VAL A 104 5.00 13.19 -6.68
C VAL A 104 5.16 12.70 -5.24
N PRO A 105 6.33 12.12 -4.87
CA PRO A 105 6.56 11.61 -3.52
C PRO A 105 6.32 12.66 -2.44
N GLY A 106 5.44 12.33 -1.50
CA GLY A 106 5.00 13.18 -0.39
C GLY A 106 3.64 13.85 -0.61
N THR A 107 3.06 13.79 -1.81
CA THR A 107 1.72 14.32 -2.07
C THR A 107 0.66 13.49 -1.36
N LYS A 108 -0.21 14.14 -0.57
CA LYS A 108 -1.37 13.48 0.03
C LYS A 108 -2.49 13.33 -0.98
N ILE A 109 -3.00 12.12 -1.10
CA ILE A 109 -4.12 11.78 -1.99
C ILE A 109 -5.21 11.02 -1.23
N ASN A 110 -6.44 11.17 -1.68
CA ASN A 110 -7.56 10.31 -1.31
C ASN A 110 -7.83 9.38 -2.49
N ILE A 111 -7.79 8.07 -2.26
CA ILE A 111 -8.06 7.04 -3.27
C ILE A 111 -9.39 6.37 -2.95
N LYS A 112 -10.23 6.20 -3.98
CA LYS A 112 -11.51 5.48 -3.91
C LYS A 112 -11.52 4.36 -4.94
N GLY A 113 -11.81 3.15 -4.50
CA GLY A 113 -11.83 1.98 -5.36
C GLY A 113 -12.38 0.76 -4.64
N PHE A 114 -11.94 -0.39 -5.06
CA PHE A 114 -12.32 -1.67 -4.46
C PHE A 114 -11.07 -2.41 -4.00
N LYS A 115 -11.20 -3.14 -2.91
CA LYS A 115 -10.15 -4.05 -2.44
C LYS A 115 -10.04 -5.23 -3.38
N THR A 116 -8.82 -5.66 -3.66
CA THR A 116 -8.56 -6.93 -4.35
C THR A 116 -7.31 -7.59 -3.81
N PHE A 117 -7.09 -8.83 -4.19
CA PHE A 117 -5.87 -9.57 -3.89
C PHE A 117 -5.29 -10.13 -5.18
N TYR A 118 -4.02 -9.84 -5.42
CA TYR A 118 -3.28 -10.45 -6.51
C TYR A 118 -2.17 -11.33 -5.94
N LYS A 119 -2.28 -12.65 -6.12
CA LYS A 119 -1.30 -13.60 -5.58
C LYS A 119 -1.01 -13.36 -4.09
N GLY A 120 -2.06 -13.20 -3.30
CA GLY A 120 -1.97 -12.91 -1.86
C GLY A 120 -1.64 -11.47 -1.48
N MET A 121 -1.21 -10.62 -2.42
CA MET A 121 -0.95 -9.20 -2.20
C MET A 121 -2.25 -8.42 -2.08
N PRO A 122 -2.51 -7.70 -0.96
CA PRO A 122 -3.65 -6.80 -0.88
C PRO A 122 -3.42 -5.56 -1.74
N GLU A 123 -4.35 -5.25 -2.63
CA GLU A 123 -4.27 -4.14 -3.58
C GLU A 123 -5.57 -3.33 -3.61
N ILE A 124 -5.47 -2.08 -4.10
CA ILE A 124 -6.63 -1.33 -4.59
C ILE A 124 -6.72 -1.61 -6.07
N ALA A 125 -7.86 -2.15 -6.50
CA ALA A 125 -8.08 -2.69 -7.84
C ALA A 125 -7.98 -1.64 -8.94
N GLU A 126 -7.70 -2.12 -10.17
CA GLU A 126 -7.73 -1.30 -11.39
C GLU A 126 -9.01 -0.49 -11.52
N GLY A 127 -8.88 0.75 -12.00
CA GLY A 127 -10.00 1.66 -12.22
C GLY A 127 -10.37 2.49 -10.99
N ALA A 128 -9.69 2.32 -9.87
CA ALA A 128 -9.80 3.24 -8.74
C ALA A 128 -9.46 4.67 -9.19
N THR A 129 -10.02 5.66 -8.49
CA THR A 129 -9.81 7.09 -8.76
C THR A 129 -9.12 7.77 -7.60
N PHE A 130 -8.55 8.94 -7.83
CA PHE A 130 -7.94 9.72 -6.76
C PHE A 130 -8.27 11.20 -6.85
N THR A 131 -8.07 11.89 -5.72
CA THR A 131 -8.03 13.35 -5.64
C THR A 131 -6.83 13.77 -4.80
N VAL A 132 -6.15 14.85 -5.18
CA VAL A 132 -5.12 15.47 -4.35
C VAL A 132 -5.79 16.17 -3.19
N VAL A 133 -5.29 15.98 -1.97
CA VAL A 133 -5.77 16.67 -0.77
C VAL A 133 -5.02 17.98 -0.64
N GLU A 134 -5.65 19.05 -1.11
CA GLU A 134 -5.04 20.39 -1.13
C GLU A 134 -4.74 20.91 0.28
N GLY A 135 -3.59 21.55 0.44
CA GLY A 135 -3.18 22.16 1.71
C GLY A 135 -2.77 21.15 2.80
N ALA A 136 -2.68 19.87 2.48
CA ALA A 136 -2.16 18.87 3.40
C ALA A 136 -0.65 19.00 3.57
N ASP A 137 -0.15 18.55 4.73
CA ASP A 137 1.28 18.36 4.94
C ASP A 137 1.83 17.29 3.99
N THR A 138 3.12 17.31 3.75
CA THR A 138 3.82 16.27 2.98
C THR A 138 4.34 15.18 3.91
N TYR A 139 4.33 13.92 3.44
CA TYR A 139 4.93 12.81 4.17
C TYR A 139 5.69 11.90 3.21
N LYS A 140 6.96 11.67 3.51
CA LYS A 140 7.80 10.67 2.84
C LYS A 140 8.24 9.65 3.89
N ALA A 141 7.93 8.40 3.63
CA ALA A 141 8.30 7.31 4.51
C ALA A 141 9.82 7.10 4.53
N GLU A 142 10.34 6.75 5.68
CA GLU A 142 11.68 6.18 5.82
C GLU A 142 11.57 4.65 5.78
N ALA A 143 12.58 3.99 5.20
CA ALA A 143 12.58 2.54 5.10
C ALA A 143 12.66 1.91 6.50
N THR A 144 11.66 1.12 6.85
CA THR A 144 11.60 0.38 8.11
C THR A 144 12.36 -0.93 7.97
N ASP A 145 13.24 -1.25 8.93
CA ASP A 145 13.94 -2.54 8.95
C ASP A 145 12.95 -3.69 9.20
N MET A 146 12.78 -4.52 8.20
CA MET A 146 11.89 -5.69 8.20
C MET A 146 12.66 -6.99 7.96
N THR A 147 13.98 -7.00 8.15
CA THR A 147 14.84 -8.17 7.93
C THR A 147 14.34 -9.41 8.67
N ASP A 148 13.89 -9.23 9.91
CA ASP A 148 13.39 -10.33 10.74
C ASP A 148 12.01 -10.86 10.29
N LEU A 149 11.34 -10.19 9.37
CA LEU A 149 10.05 -10.62 8.81
C LEU A 149 10.19 -11.42 7.51
N LEU A 150 11.39 -11.51 6.94
CA LEU A 150 11.62 -12.33 5.74
C LEU A 150 11.21 -13.78 6.00
N GLY A 151 10.40 -14.32 5.12
CA GLY A 151 9.85 -15.69 5.22
C GLY A 151 8.73 -15.85 6.25
N LYS A 152 8.20 -14.76 6.83
CA LYS A 152 7.08 -14.82 7.75
C LYS A 152 5.81 -14.25 7.14
N GLN A 153 4.68 -14.88 7.42
CA GLN A 153 3.36 -14.46 6.93
C GLN A 153 3.02 -13.02 7.34
N GLU A 154 3.56 -12.53 8.45
CA GLU A 154 3.33 -11.17 8.92
C GLU A 154 3.83 -10.11 7.95
N LEU A 155 4.75 -10.46 7.04
CA LEU A 155 5.26 -9.53 6.04
C LEU A 155 4.17 -9.09 5.04
N VAL A 156 3.18 -9.95 4.74
CA VAL A 156 2.06 -9.58 3.86
C VAL A 156 1.26 -8.39 4.39
N ASN A 157 1.13 -8.27 5.72
CA ASN A 157 0.48 -7.13 6.38
C ASN A 157 1.29 -5.82 6.29
N LYS A 158 2.50 -5.88 5.71
CA LYS A 158 3.36 -4.73 5.41
C LYS A 158 3.41 -4.40 3.93
N ALA A 159 2.58 -5.05 3.14
CA ALA A 159 2.48 -4.83 1.70
C ALA A 159 2.35 -3.33 1.36
N GLY A 160 3.08 -2.88 0.36
CA GLY A 160 3.14 -1.47 -0.06
C GLY A 160 4.00 -0.55 0.81
N MET A 161 4.46 -0.98 2.00
CA MET A 161 5.35 -0.18 2.85
C MET A 161 6.78 -0.14 2.30
N LEU A 162 7.45 0.98 2.48
CA LEU A 162 8.89 1.09 2.23
C LEU A 162 9.67 0.39 3.34
N ALA A 163 10.39 -0.66 2.98
CA ALA A 163 11.13 -1.53 3.89
C ALA A 163 12.63 -1.52 3.59
N ALA A 164 13.42 -1.83 4.61
CA ALA A 164 14.82 -2.19 4.49
C ALA A 164 15.04 -3.65 4.90
N PHE A 165 15.90 -4.35 4.15
CA PHE A 165 16.34 -5.71 4.44
C PHE A 165 17.86 -5.72 4.42
N LYS A 166 18.49 -6.17 5.52
CA LYS A 166 19.92 -5.97 5.75
C LYS A 166 20.73 -7.25 5.77
N GLY A 167 21.99 -7.13 5.35
CA GLY A 167 22.97 -8.20 5.46
C GLY A 167 22.69 -9.41 4.57
N LEU A 168 21.94 -9.22 3.50
CA LEU A 168 21.60 -10.28 2.55
C LEU A 168 22.82 -10.66 1.71
N THR A 169 22.90 -11.92 1.28
CA THR A 169 23.93 -12.40 0.38
C THR A 169 23.35 -12.62 -1.00
N VAL A 170 23.95 -12.06 -2.02
CA VAL A 170 23.58 -12.27 -3.41
C VAL A 170 23.86 -13.71 -3.83
N GLU A 171 22.86 -14.40 -4.38
CA GLU A 171 23.04 -15.71 -5.01
C GLU A 171 23.13 -15.57 -6.53
N GLY A 172 22.50 -14.57 -7.12
CA GLY A 172 22.50 -14.27 -8.54
C GLY A 172 21.24 -13.51 -8.93
N PHE A 173 21.10 -13.23 -10.22
CA PHE A 173 19.88 -12.63 -10.76
C PHE A 173 19.56 -13.20 -12.15
N SER A 174 18.32 -12.99 -12.58
CA SER A 174 17.86 -13.26 -13.94
C SER A 174 16.99 -12.11 -14.43
N TYR A 175 16.88 -11.97 -15.74
CA TYR A 175 15.93 -11.03 -16.35
C TYR A 175 14.60 -11.71 -16.63
N GLN A 176 13.53 -10.96 -16.57
CA GLN A 176 12.23 -11.39 -17.06
C GLN A 176 12.35 -11.83 -18.53
N ASN A 177 11.94 -13.07 -18.82
CA ASN A 177 12.04 -13.70 -20.14
C ASN A 177 13.45 -13.66 -20.75
N ASP A 178 14.50 -13.75 -19.92
CA ASP A 178 15.91 -13.68 -20.30
C ASP A 178 16.27 -12.43 -21.15
N THR A 179 15.54 -11.32 -20.96
CA THR A 179 15.67 -10.11 -21.78
C THR A 179 16.24 -8.96 -20.94
N PRO A 180 17.52 -8.53 -21.18
CA PRO A 180 18.07 -7.33 -20.53
C PRO A 180 17.22 -6.09 -20.75
N GLY A 181 17.11 -5.26 -19.72
CA GLY A 181 16.25 -4.05 -19.74
C GLY A 181 14.82 -4.30 -19.28
N LYS A 182 14.44 -5.56 -19.02
CA LYS A 182 13.20 -5.95 -18.34
C LYS A 182 13.44 -6.09 -16.84
N ASP A 183 12.42 -6.52 -16.11
CA ASP A 183 12.53 -6.75 -14.67
C ASP A 183 13.72 -7.64 -14.35
N ILE A 184 14.39 -7.34 -13.24
CA ILE A 184 15.43 -8.21 -12.70
C ILE A 184 14.87 -8.92 -11.47
N TYR A 185 14.93 -10.25 -11.47
CA TYR A 185 14.68 -11.07 -10.29
C TYR A 185 16.01 -11.34 -9.61
N LEU A 186 16.23 -10.68 -8.47
CA LEU A 186 17.45 -10.78 -7.67
C LEU A 186 17.26 -11.80 -6.56
N ASN A 187 17.99 -12.90 -6.60
CA ASN A 187 17.95 -13.92 -5.57
C ASN A 187 18.95 -13.59 -4.45
N LEU A 188 18.43 -13.48 -3.25
CA LEU A 188 19.16 -13.08 -2.06
C LEU A 188 18.95 -14.12 -0.96
N LYS A 189 20.01 -14.39 -0.22
CA LYS A 189 20.01 -15.34 0.89
C LYS A 189 20.16 -14.62 2.22
N LEU A 190 19.30 -15.01 3.19
CA LEU A 190 19.46 -14.68 4.61
C LEU A 190 19.52 -15.98 5.40
N ASN A 191 20.63 -16.20 6.12
CA ASN A 191 20.94 -17.46 6.77
C ASN A 191 20.90 -18.64 5.76
N ASP A 192 19.97 -19.59 5.92
CA ASP A 192 19.84 -20.75 5.04
C ASP A 192 18.65 -20.64 4.07
N ALA A 193 17.90 -19.55 4.10
CA ALA A 193 16.75 -19.32 3.23
C ALA A 193 17.06 -18.34 2.10
N SER A 194 16.53 -18.62 0.92
CA SER A 194 16.65 -17.79 -0.28
C SER A 194 15.34 -17.07 -0.56
N TYR A 195 15.44 -15.83 -1.03
CA TYR A 195 14.30 -14.97 -1.31
C TYR A 195 14.52 -14.28 -2.66
N SER A 196 13.43 -14.06 -3.42
CA SER A 196 13.48 -13.32 -4.66
C SER A 196 12.99 -11.90 -4.44
N PHE A 197 13.74 -10.92 -4.94
CA PHE A 197 13.39 -9.50 -4.97
C PHE A 197 13.31 -9.05 -6.42
N CYS A 198 12.56 -8.00 -6.71
CA CYS A 198 12.37 -7.53 -8.07
C CYS A 198 12.89 -6.10 -8.25
N VAL A 199 13.70 -5.86 -9.27
CA VAL A 199 13.82 -4.53 -9.85
C VAL A 199 12.73 -4.44 -10.91
N GLU A 200 11.62 -3.84 -10.56
CA GLU A 200 10.47 -3.68 -11.44
C GLU A 200 10.73 -2.54 -12.43
N SER A 201 10.77 -2.83 -13.72
CA SER A 201 11.31 -1.95 -14.75
C SER A 201 10.47 -0.70 -15.03
N TYR A 202 9.19 -0.70 -14.66
CA TYR A 202 8.35 0.49 -14.75
C TYR A 202 8.48 1.42 -13.53
N LEU A 203 8.96 0.90 -12.40
CA LEU A 203 9.32 1.69 -11.21
C LEU A 203 10.78 2.16 -11.29
N THR A 204 11.67 1.25 -11.66
CA THR A 204 13.13 1.43 -11.61
C THR A 204 13.72 1.02 -12.96
N SER A 205 13.59 1.88 -13.96
CA SER A 205 13.97 1.60 -15.35
C SER A 205 15.46 1.31 -15.54
N ALA A 206 15.81 0.68 -16.64
CA ALA A 206 17.15 0.18 -16.95
C ALA A 206 18.25 1.27 -17.03
N ASP A 207 17.87 2.52 -17.15
CA ASP A 207 18.80 3.65 -17.17
C ASP A 207 19.10 4.21 -15.78
N THR A 208 18.39 3.75 -14.73
CA THR A 208 18.60 4.19 -13.35
C THR A 208 19.88 3.61 -12.72
N ASP A 209 20.39 4.32 -11.72
CA ASP A 209 21.55 3.86 -10.95
C ASP A 209 21.25 2.57 -10.17
N VAL A 210 20.01 2.40 -9.71
CA VAL A 210 19.58 1.20 -8.96
C VAL A 210 19.60 -0.03 -9.87
N TYR A 211 19.04 0.07 -11.07
CA TYR A 211 19.05 -1.04 -12.03
C TYR A 211 20.47 -1.48 -12.36
N LYS A 212 21.34 -0.51 -12.72
CA LYS A 212 22.76 -0.76 -13.02
C LYS A 212 23.55 -1.30 -11.83
N ALA A 213 23.23 -0.83 -10.61
CA ALA A 213 23.87 -1.34 -9.40
C ALA A 213 23.52 -2.81 -9.15
N VAL A 214 22.27 -3.22 -9.42
CA VAL A 214 21.86 -4.63 -9.31
C VAL A 214 22.54 -5.48 -10.39
N GLU A 215 22.63 -5.02 -11.63
CA GLU A 215 23.37 -5.72 -12.71
C GLU A 215 24.87 -5.93 -12.39
N ALA A 216 25.46 -5.03 -11.59
CA ALA A 216 26.86 -5.12 -11.20
C ALA A 216 27.14 -6.08 -10.03
N LEU A 217 26.09 -6.61 -9.37
CA LEU A 217 26.24 -7.54 -8.26
C LEU A 217 26.77 -8.90 -8.72
N GLN A 218 27.52 -9.53 -7.84
CA GLN A 218 28.07 -10.87 -8.04
C GLN A 218 27.63 -11.79 -6.91
N ALA A 219 27.51 -13.08 -7.20
CA ALA A 219 27.24 -14.08 -6.18
C ALA A 219 28.29 -13.99 -5.04
N GLY A 220 27.81 -13.98 -3.81
CA GLY A 220 28.61 -13.79 -2.61
C GLY A 220 28.70 -12.35 -2.10
N ASP A 221 28.32 -11.35 -2.89
CA ASP A 221 28.25 -9.97 -2.40
C ASP A 221 27.26 -9.86 -1.24
N LYS A 222 27.60 -9.01 -0.27
CA LYS A 222 26.70 -8.63 0.82
C LYS A 222 26.02 -7.32 0.48
N VAL A 223 24.70 -7.28 0.67
CA VAL A 223 23.90 -6.10 0.32
C VAL A 223 22.84 -5.79 1.39
N ASP A 224 22.54 -4.50 1.51
CA ASP A 224 21.33 -4.01 2.11
C ASP A 224 20.40 -3.53 0.98
N ILE A 225 19.12 -3.86 1.07
CA ILE A 225 18.09 -3.52 0.09
C ILE A 225 17.05 -2.60 0.75
N GLU A 226 16.63 -1.54 0.05
CA GLU A 226 15.41 -0.82 0.36
C GLU A 226 14.44 -0.98 -0.81
N GLY A 227 13.13 -1.11 -0.49
CA GLY A 227 12.10 -1.28 -1.52
C GLY A 227 10.70 -1.37 -0.93
N PHE A 228 9.70 -1.34 -1.79
CA PHE A 228 8.32 -1.52 -1.38
C PHE A 228 8.02 -3.00 -1.21
N VAL A 229 7.52 -3.38 -0.04
CA VAL A 229 7.11 -4.76 0.21
C VAL A 229 6.05 -5.15 -0.82
N TYR A 230 6.37 -6.13 -1.64
CA TYR A 230 5.45 -6.73 -2.59
C TYR A 230 5.40 -8.24 -2.31
N TRP A 231 4.19 -8.75 -2.13
CA TRP A 231 3.94 -10.16 -1.89
C TRP A 231 3.52 -10.84 -3.19
N TYR A 232 4.05 -12.01 -3.46
CA TYR A 232 3.67 -12.79 -4.63
C TYR A 232 3.72 -14.28 -4.28
N ASP A 233 2.58 -14.83 -3.95
CA ASP A 233 2.37 -16.25 -3.69
C ASP A 233 1.99 -16.93 -5.01
N ALA A 234 2.95 -17.56 -5.66
CA ALA A 234 2.80 -18.05 -7.03
C ALA A 234 1.78 -19.16 -7.17
N ASP A 235 1.70 -20.06 -6.19
CA ASP A 235 0.79 -21.21 -6.19
C ASP A 235 -0.49 -21.01 -5.36
N GLU A 236 -0.60 -19.85 -4.70
CA GLU A 236 -1.79 -19.43 -3.95
C GLU A 236 -2.15 -20.36 -2.79
N ASP A 237 -1.16 -21.02 -2.21
CA ASP A 237 -1.38 -21.91 -1.08
C ASP A 237 -1.47 -21.17 0.28
N GLY A 238 -1.13 -19.90 0.30
CA GLY A 238 -1.14 -19.03 1.48
C GLY A 238 0.06 -19.24 2.41
N GLU A 239 1.04 -20.04 1.99
CA GLU A 239 2.26 -20.23 2.76
C GLU A 239 3.29 -19.13 2.46
N SER A 240 4.13 -18.83 3.46
CA SER A 240 5.02 -17.66 3.42
C SER A 240 6.34 -17.87 2.67
N GLY A 241 6.56 -19.04 2.08
CA GLY A 241 7.90 -19.46 1.64
C GLY A 241 8.38 -18.81 0.35
N ASP A 242 7.50 -18.56 -0.58
CA ASP A 242 7.79 -18.18 -1.97
C ASP A 242 7.29 -16.78 -2.36
N GLY A 243 6.62 -16.10 -1.43
CA GLY A 243 5.83 -14.91 -1.68
C GLY A 243 6.56 -13.56 -1.61
N ILE A 244 7.88 -13.49 -1.61
CA ILE A 244 8.56 -12.19 -1.48
C ILE A 244 9.09 -11.74 -2.82
N ASN A 245 8.53 -10.65 -3.32
CA ASN A 245 8.97 -10.02 -4.56
C ASN A 245 9.11 -8.50 -4.38
N THR A 246 9.63 -8.07 -3.22
CA THR A 246 9.80 -6.65 -2.88
C THR A 246 10.41 -5.88 -4.05
N HIS A 247 9.78 -4.78 -4.43
CA HIS A 247 10.22 -3.93 -5.53
C HIS A 247 11.34 -2.99 -5.07
N ILE A 248 12.55 -3.27 -5.53
CA ILE A 248 13.79 -2.59 -5.10
C ILE A 248 13.81 -1.14 -5.57
N THR A 249 14.08 -0.23 -4.64
CA THR A 249 14.30 1.20 -4.90
C THR A 249 15.71 1.65 -4.57
N LYS A 250 16.45 0.84 -3.81
CA LYS A 250 17.86 1.11 -3.48
C LYS A 250 18.58 -0.19 -3.14
N VAL A 251 19.83 -0.28 -3.56
CA VAL A 251 20.75 -1.34 -3.17
C VAL A 251 22.05 -0.72 -2.65
N THR A 252 22.57 -1.24 -1.56
CA THR A 252 23.84 -0.81 -0.98
C THR A 252 24.71 -2.04 -0.75
N LYS A 253 25.85 -2.12 -1.43
CA LYS A 253 26.83 -3.17 -1.18
C LYS A 253 27.53 -2.88 0.15
N VAL A 254 27.56 -3.88 1.04
CA VAL A 254 28.14 -3.79 2.39
C VAL A 254 29.27 -4.82 2.54
N GLY A 255 30.37 -4.43 3.13
CA GLY A 255 31.54 -5.32 3.39
C GLY A 255 32.72 -5.05 2.52
#